data_c0c9f2a9ac7c1567ff4e2f79497e0ae7
#
_entry.id   c0c9f2a9ac7c1567ff4e2f79497e0ae7
#
_cell.length_a   1.000
_cell.length_b   1.000
_cell.length_c   1.000
_cell.angle_alpha   90.00
_cell.angle_beta   90.00
_cell.angle_gamma   90.00
#
_symmetry.space_group_name_H-M   'P 1'
#
loop_
_entity.id
_entity.type
_entity.pdbx_description
1 polymer ?
#
loop_
_entity_poly.entity_id
_entity_poly.type
_entity_poly.pdbx_seq_one_letter_code
_entity_poly.pdbx_strand_id
1 'polypeptide(L)'
;MTKPVETGTEAPERGEVPGWSGRLFEDFVPGDVYYHPFGKTVGDADNQQFTLLTQNVSKTHVDANFAAGTEFGVPLVNSAYVLALVTGQSTIDLSMNVFANLGWDEVRLPHPVVAGDTIYSRSKVLSTRASGSRPTVGIVTVATEGYNQDGVVVIGYRRTFMVYRRGHLPPAARNRPAETSLPAVEL
;
A
#
# COMPACT_ATOMS: atom_id res chain seq x y z
N MET A 1 33.41 -35.32 40.76
CA MET A 1 31.98 -35.51 40.53
C MET A 1 31.41 -34.24 39.94
N THR A 2 31.36 -34.15 38.64
CA THR A 2 30.79 -33.02 37.88
C THR A 2 29.32 -33.30 37.67
N LYS A 3 28.44 -32.41 38.13
CA LYS A 3 27.03 -32.47 37.88
C LYS A 3 26.75 -32.29 36.38
N PRO A 4 25.79 -33.03 35.77
CA PRO A 4 25.40 -32.76 34.39
C PRO A 4 24.69 -31.44 34.31
N VAL A 5 25.04 -30.66 33.27
CA VAL A 5 24.32 -29.45 32.87
C VAL A 5 23.00 -29.90 32.25
N GLU A 6 21.87 -29.53 32.86
CA GLU A 6 20.55 -29.70 32.29
C GLU A 6 20.45 -28.73 31.10
N THR A 7 20.63 -29.26 29.89
CA THR A 7 20.28 -28.57 28.64
C THR A 7 18.90 -29.04 28.24
N GLY A 8 17.91 -28.28 28.50
CA GLY A 8 16.53 -28.62 28.07
C GLY A 8 15.51 -27.58 28.44
N THR A 9 15.67 -26.33 27.96
CA THR A 9 14.51 -25.47 27.77
C THR A 9 13.91 -25.85 26.42
N GLU A 10 12.97 -26.79 26.43
CA GLU A 10 12.05 -26.96 25.30
C GLU A 10 11.43 -25.60 25.02
N ALA A 11 11.60 -25.13 23.79
CA ALA A 11 10.94 -23.92 23.35
C ALA A 11 9.42 -24.16 23.53
N PRO A 12 8.67 -23.19 24.08
CA PRO A 12 7.23 -23.36 24.26
C PRO A 12 6.61 -23.72 22.91
N GLU A 13 5.78 -24.77 22.88
CA GLU A 13 4.95 -25.08 21.71
C GLU A 13 4.18 -23.81 21.33
N ARG A 14 4.58 -23.19 20.24
CA ARG A 14 3.87 -22.04 19.68
C ARG A 14 2.71 -22.59 18.87
N GLY A 15 1.50 -22.25 19.28
CA GLY A 15 0.31 -22.48 18.47
C GLY A 15 0.34 -21.73 17.14
N GLU A 16 -0.69 -21.88 16.33
CA GLU A 16 -0.84 -21.14 15.07
C GLU A 16 -0.71 -19.63 15.30
N VAL A 17 0.17 -18.99 14.54
CA VAL A 17 0.32 -17.52 14.54
C VAL A 17 -0.47 -16.96 13.36
N PRO A 18 -1.57 -16.23 13.60
CA PRO A 18 -2.31 -15.59 12.51
C PRO A 18 -1.42 -14.62 11.75
N GLY A 19 -1.48 -14.68 10.42
CA GLY A 19 -0.88 -13.65 9.57
C GLY A 19 -1.60 -12.31 9.70
N TRP A 20 -0.99 -11.27 9.11
CA TRP A 20 -1.62 -9.96 9.04
C TRP A 20 -2.91 -10.02 8.20
N SER A 21 -4.03 -9.57 8.77
CA SER A 21 -5.36 -9.62 8.14
C SER A 21 -5.91 -8.24 7.73
N GLY A 22 -5.09 -7.21 7.83
CA GLY A 22 -5.50 -5.82 7.54
C GLY A 22 -6.27 -5.18 8.69
N ARG A 23 -6.43 -3.86 8.60
CA ARG A 23 -7.18 -3.05 9.58
C ARG A 23 -8.67 -3.02 9.24
N LEU A 24 -9.48 -2.89 10.26
CA LEU A 24 -10.91 -2.61 10.19
C LEU A 24 -11.17 -1.15 10.57
N PHE A 25 -12.39 -0.68 10.36
CA PHE A 25 -12.73 0.72 10.57
C PHE A 25 -12.35 1.23 11.98
N GLU A 26 -12.56 0.41 13.00
CA GLU A 26 -12.29 0.75 14.40
C GLU A 26 -10.80 0.87 14.75
N ASP A 27 -9.93 0.42 13.85
CA ASP A 27 -8.47 0.45 14.05
C ASP A 27 -7.84 1.79 13.55
N PHE A 28 -8.65 2.67 12.95
CA PHE A 28 -8.17 3.97 12.44
C PHE A 28 -8.45 5.09 13.44
N VAL A 29 -7.38 5.74 13.91
CA VAL A 29 -7.47 6.87 14.84
C VAL A 29 -6.98 8.15 14.13
N PRO A 30 -7.77 9.23 14.11
CA PRO A 30 -7.31 10.50 13.57
C PRO A 30 -6.01 10.97 14.21
N GLY A 31 -5.02 11.31 13.39
CA GLY A 31 -3.68 11.69 13.82
C GLY A 31 -2.63 10.59 13.65
N ASP A 32 -3.00 9.31 13.59
CA ASP A 32 -2.07 8.22 13.34
C ASP A 32 -1.37 8.37 12.00
N VAL A 33 -0.07 8.02 11.99
CA VAL A 33 0.76 8.02 10.77
C VAL A 33 1.26 6.61 10.52
N TYR A 34 0.98 6.09 9.32
CA TYR A 34 1.44 4.80 8.83
C TYR A 34 2.58 5.01 7.84
N TYR A 35 3.75 4.44 8.12
CA TYR A 35 4.84 4.30 7.14
C TYR A 35 4.66 2.95 6.46
N HIS A 36 4.40 2.97 5.14
CA HIS A 36 4.12 1.75 4.40
C HIS A 36 5.40 0.93 4.20
N PRO A 37 5.37 -0.40 4.40
CA PRO A 37 6.59 -1.19 4.58
C PRO A 37 7.36 -1.46 3.27
N PHE A 38 6.76 -1.23 2.11
CA PHE A 38 7.37 -1.58 0.83
C PHE A 38 7.76 -0.37 0.00
N GLY A 39 9.05 -0.27 -0.33
CA GLY A 39 9.55 0.61 -1.38
C GLY A 39 9.54 -0.09 -2.74
N LYS A 40 9.44 0.70 -3.83
CA LYS A 40 9.55 0.18 -5.20
C LYS A 40 10.48 1.05 -6.02
N THR A 41 11.57 0.46 -6.52
CA THR A 41 12.38 1.11 -7.56
C THR A 41 11.63 1.02 -8.89
N VAL A 42 11.36 2.16 -9.48
CA VAL A 42 10.66 2.27 -10.77
C VAL A 42 11.64 2.01 -11.90
N GLY A 43 11.34 1.04 -12.74
CA GLY A 43 12.12 0.76 -13.95
C GLY A 43 11.46 1.33 -15.20
N ASP A 44 12.24 1.41 -16.30
CA ASP A 44 11.71 1.80 -17.61
C ASP A 44 10.56 0.90 -18.06
N ALA A 45 10.66 -0.40 -17.83
CA ALA A 45 9.62 -1.37 -18.17
C ALA A 45 8.31 -1.09 -17.44
N ASP A 46 8.37 -0.75 -16.14
CA ASP A 46 7.19 -0.40 -15.34
C ASP A 46 6.47 0.81 -15.95
N ASN A 47 7.23 1.86 -16.27
CA ASN A 47 6.70 3.09 -16.86
C ASN A 47 6.07 2.84 -18.24
N GLN A 48 6.80 2.14 -19.13
CA GLN A 48 6.33 1.86 -20.48
C GLN A 48 5.06 0.99 -20.47
N GLN A 49 5.06 -0.10 -19.72
CA GLN A 49 3.89 -1.00 -19.63
C GLN A 49 2.65 -0.29 -19.13
N PHE A 50 2.78 0.48 -18.04
CA PHE A 50 1.64 1.23 -17.50
C PHE A 50 1.14 2.30 -18.49
N THR A 51 2.07 3.04 -19.10
CA THR A 51 1.76 4.10 -20.06
C THR A 51 1.02 3.56 -21.27
N LEU A 52 1.48 2.43 -21.84
CA LEU A 52 0.82 1.78 -22.97
C LEU A 52 -0.54 1.16 -22.57
N LEU A 53 -0.62 0.51 -21.42
CA LEU A 53 -1.86 -0.08 -20.92
C LEU A 53 -2.95 0.97 -20.72
N THR A 54 -2.60 2.17 -20.32
CA THR A 54 -3.51 3.30 -20.12
C THR A 54 -3.72 4.15 -21.38
N GLN A 55 -3.19 3.72 -22.55
CA GLN A 55 -3.29 4.42 -23.82
C GLN A 55 -2.73 5.86 -23.79
N ASN A 56 -1.79 6.14 -22.90
CA ASN A 56 -1.10 7.41 -22.89
C ASN A 56 0.01 7.43 -23.94
N VAL A 57 -0.16 8.25 -24.98
CA VAL A 57 0.74 8.34 -26.14
C VAL A 57 1.76 9.48 -26.02
N SER A 58 1.89 10.09 -24.85
CA SER A 58 2.83 11.21 -24.65
C SER A 58 4.27 10.74 -24.78
N LYS A 59 4.99 11.38 -25.71
CA LYS A 59 6.42 11.12 -25.96
C LYS A 59 7.30 11.33 -24.73
N THR A 60 6.88 12.21 -23.81
CA THR A 60 7.58 12.49 -22.56
C THR A 60 7.83 11.23 -21.72
N HIS A 61 6.98 10.19 -21.87
CA HIS A 61 7.07 8.98 -21.07
C HIS A 61 7.75 7.81 -21.80
N VAL A 62 7.78 7.80 -23.13
CA VAL A 62 8.14 6.59 -23.91
C VAL A 62 9.19 6.83 -25.00
N ASP A 63 9.48 8.08 -25.37
CA ASP A 63 10.41 8.42 -26.43
C ASP A 63 11.67 9.07 -25.83
N ALA A 64 12.70 8.25 -25.64
CA ALA A 64 13.95 8.70 -25.03
C ALA A 64 14.67 9.77 -25.86
N ASN A 65 14.56 9.72 -27.22
CA ASN A 65 15.15 10.73 -28.07
C ASN A 65 14.44 12.08 -27.94
N PHE A 66 13.11 12.06 -27.84
CA PHE A 66 12.33 13.25 -27.53
C PHE A 66 12.67 13.80 -26.14
N ALA A 67 12.68 12.94 -25.14
CA ALA A 67 12.93 13.33 -23.74
C ALA A 67 14.33 13.92 -23.54
N ALA A 68 15.35 13.43 -24.27
CA ALA A 68 16.71 13.98 -24.23
C ALA A 68 16.78 15.45 -24.69
N GLY A 69 15.82 15.91 -25.50
CA GLY A 69 15.70 17.29 -25.91
C GLY A 69 14.89 18.19 -24.97
N THR A 70 14.33 17.64 -23.90
CA THR A 70 13.58 18.40 -22.88
C THR A 70 14.48 18.86 -21.74
N GLU A 71 13.96 19.74 -20.87
CA GLU A 71 14.67 20.17 -19.66
C GLU A 71 14.97 19.02 -18.69
N PHE A 72 14.26 17.90 -18.79
CA PHE A 72 14.45 16.73 -17.94
C PHE A 72 15.56 15.79 -18.42
N GLY A 73 15.87 15.79 -19.72
CA GLY A 73 16.94 14.99 -20.33
C GLY A 73 16.66 13.47 -20.42
N VAL A 74 15.62 12.97 -19.77
CA VAL A 74 15.23 11.57 -19.70
C VAL A 74 13.71 11.41 -19.71
N PRO A 75 13.14 10.24 -20.06
CA PRO A 75 11.72 10.00 -19.96
C PRO A 75 11.22 10.12 -18.51
N LEU A 76 10.14 10.85 -18.33
CA LEU A 76 9.48 10.95 -17.04
C LEU A 76 8.55 9.75 -16.80
N VAL A 77 8.46 9.32 -15.56
CA VAL A 77 7.47 8.33 -15.14
C VAL A 77 6.07 8.93 -15.24
N ASN A 78 5.13 8.15 -15.76
CA ASN A 78 3.73 8.54 -15.89
C ASN A 78 3.13 8.92 -14.53
N SER A 79 2.55 10.10 -14.44
CA SER A 79 1.96 10.64 -13.19
C SER A 79 0.87 9.75 -12.61
N ALA A 80 0.04 9.13 -13.46
CA ALA A 80 -0.99 8.20 -13.02
C ALA A 80 -0.39 6.90 -12.46
N TYR A 81 0.78 6.46 -13.00
CA TYR A 81 1.53 5.34 -12.42
C TYR A 81 2.00 5.67 -11.01
N VAL A 82 2.56 6.86 -10.78
CA VAL A 82 3.02 7.29 -9.44
C VAL A 82 1.86 7.29 -8.45
N LEU A 83 0.68 7.80 -8.84
CA LEU A 83 -0.53 7.75 -8.01
C LEU A 83 -0.96 6.30 -7.71
N ALA A 84 -0.99 5.44 -8.72
CA ALA A 84 -1.36 4.04 -8.57
C ALA A 84 -0.38 3.28 -7.67
N LEU A 85 0.93 3.50 -7.85
CA LEU A 85 1.99 2.89 -7.06
C LEU A 85 1.86 3.26 -5.57
N VAL A 86 1.79 4.55 -5.25
CA VAL A 86 1.70 5.04 -3.87
C VAL A 86 0.38 4.61 -3.21
N THR A 87 -0.72 4.58 -3.98
CA THR A 87 -1.99 4.01 -3.49
C THR A 87 -1.84 2.51 -3.20
N GLY A 88 -1.17 1.77 -4.09
CA GLY A 88 -0.89 0.33 -3.93
C GLY A 88 -0.05 0.03 -2.68
N GLN A 89 1.01 0.80 -2.45
CA GLN A 89 1.86 0.67 -1.25
C GLN A 89 1.06 0.81 0.05
N SER A 90 0.05 1.68 0.05
CA SER A 90 -0.79 1.92 1.21
C SER A 90 -1.78 0.78 1.52
N THR A 91 -1.95 -0.18 0.61
CA THR A 91 -2.99 -1.22 0.72
C THR A 91 -2.85 -2.04 1.97
N ILE A 92 -1.63 -2.48 2.30
CA ILE A 92 -1.40 -3.36 3.45
C ILE A 92 -1.85 -2.71 4.78
N ASP A 93 -1.66 -1.40 4.91
CA ASP A 93 -1.99 -0.69 6.14
C ASP A 93 -3.40 -0.11 6.14
N LEU A 94 -3.91 0.33 4.98
CA LEU A 94 -5.13 1.13 4.93
C LEU A 94 -6.31 0.40 4.30
N SER A 95 -6.08 -0.45 3.30
CA SER A 95 -7.17 -0.85 2.43
C SER A 95 -7.24 -2.33 2.07
N MET A 96 -6.60 -3.23 2.84
CA MET A 96 -6.82 -4.68 2.69
C MET A 96 -8.29 -5.06 2.90
N ASN A 97 -8.95 -4.42 3.87
CA ASN A 97 -10.36 -4.62 4.18
C ASN A 97 -11.26 -3.48 3.66
N VAL A 98 -10.87 -2.89 2.52
CA VAL A 98 -11.66 -1.84 1.88
C VAL A 98 -12.96 -2.40 1.32
N PHE A 99 -14.06 -1.65 1.54
CA PHE A 99 -15.32 -1.89 0.85
C PHE A 99 -15.34 -1.19 -0.51
N ALA A 100 -14.95 0.09 -0.55
CA ALA A 100 -14.87 0.89 -1.76
C ALA A 100 -13.93 2.08 -1.58
N ASN A 101 -13.24 2.45 -2.64
CA ASN A 101 -12.56 3.73 -2.73
C ASN A 101 -13.58 4.79 -3.18
N LEU A 102 -13.64 5.94 -2.51
CA LEU A 102 -14.58 7.01 -2.82
C LEU A 102 -13.95 8.10 -3.68
N GLY A 103 -12.64 8.32 -3.55
CA GLY A 103 -11.97 9.31 -4.37
C GLY A 103 -10.58 9.69 -3.90
N TRP A 104 -9.92 10.44 -4.76
CA TRP A 104 -8.68 11.16 -4.49
C TRP A 104 -8.92 12.64 -4.72
N ASP A 105 -8.53 13.48 -3.77
CA ASP A 105 -8.64 14.92 -3.82
C ASP A 105 -7.26 15.55 -3.67
N GLU A 106 -7.11 16.78 -4.15
CA GLU A 106 -5.90 17.59 -3.97
C GLU A 106 -4.62 16.87 -4.42
N VAL A 107 -4.68 16.10 -5.50
CA VAL A 107 -3.50 15.42 -6.04
C VAL A 107 -2.49 16.44 -6.55
N ARG A 108 -1.25 16.38 -6.06
CA ARG A 108 -0.12 17.24 -6.44
C ARG A 108 1.11 16.39 -6.71
N LEU A 109 1.84 16.75 -7.74
CA LEU A 109 3.11 16.12 -8.14
C LEU A 109 4.21 17.21 -8.15
N PRO A 110 4.76 17.54 -6.98
CA PRO A 110 5.71 18.66 -6.86
C PRO A 110 7.05 18.40 -7.54
N HIS A 111 7.46 17.13 -7.70
CA HIS A 111 8.71 16.76 -8.35
C HIS A 111 8.49 15.61 -9.33
N PRO A 112 9.20 15.61 -10.47
CA PRO A 112 9.15 14.51 -11.42
C PRO A 112 9.76 13.25 -10.82
N VAL A 113 9.32 12.08 -11.32
CA VAL A 113 9.91 10.77 -11.06
C VAL A 113 10.54 10.26 -12.35
N VAL A 114 11.72 9.68 -12.25
CA VAL A 114 12.44 9.05 -13.37
C VAL A 114 12.72 7.58 -13.07
N ALA A 115 13.04 6.80 -14.09
CA ALA A 115 13.49 5.43 -13.90
C ALA A 115 14.78 5.40 -13.04
N GLY A 116 14.83 4.49 -12.09
CA GLY A 116 15.89 4.41 -11.07
C GLY A 116 15.48 4.99 -9.71
N ASP A 117 14.47 5.87 -9.64
CA ASP A 117 13.94 6.33 -8.36
C ASP A 117 13.29 5.19 -7.58
N THR A 118 13.51 5.16 -6.28
CA THR A 118 12.83 4.24 -5.36
C THR A 118 11.80 5.00 -4.56
N ILE A 119 10.53 4.67 -4.75
CA ILE A 119 9.41 5.37 -4.13
C ILE A 119 8.98 4.64 -2.86
N TYR A 120 8.89 5.39 -1.78
CA TYR A 120 8.32 5.03 -0.48
C TYR A 120 7.09 5.88 -0.22
N SER A 121 6.29 5.51 0.78
CA SER A 121 5.10 6.30 1.10
C SER A 121 4.69 6.21 2.57
N ARG A 122 3.92 7.22 2.99
CA ARG A 122 3.31 7.29 4.31
C ARG A 122 1.93 7.92 4.23
N SER A 123 1.08 7.61 5.18
CA SER A 123 -0.28 8.17 5.26
C SER A 123 -0.63 8.58 6.67
N LYS A 124 -1.27 9.75 6.80
CA LYS A 124 -1.82 10.24 8.07
C LYS A 124 -3.34 10.18 8.03
N VAL A 125 -3.97 9.60 9.06
CA VAL A 125 -5.42 9.63 9.21
C VAL A 125 -5.86 11.04 9.55
N LEU A 126 -6.71 11.62 8.71
CA LEU A 126 -7.28 12.96 8.91
C LEU A 126 -8.59 12.90 9.68
N SER A 127 -9.46 11.96 9.29
CA SER A 127 -10.78 11.81 9.94
C SER A 127 -11.35 10.41 9.73
N THR A 128 -12.23 10.03 10.65
CA THR A 128 -13.04 8.82 10.57
C THR A 128 -14.48 9.15 10.90
N ARG A 129 -15.43 8.51 10.24
CA ARG A 129 -16.85 8.61 10.56
C ARG A 129 -17.63 7.36 10.18
N ALA A 130 -18.68 7.04 10.89
CA ALA A 130 -19.61 5.98 10.50
C ALA A 130 -20.27 6.34 9.17
N SER A 131 -20.58 5.33 8.36
CA SER A 131 -21.40 5.53 7.16
C SER A 131 -22.88 5.69 7.54
N GLY A 132 -23.52 6.75 7.07
CA GLY A 132 -24.94 6.99 7.33
C GLY A 132 -25.87 6.04 6.57
N SER A 133 -25.42 5.51 5.42
CA SER A 133 -26.24 4.63 4.55
C SER A 133 -25.88 3.16 4.66
N ARG A 134 -24.73 2.81 5.24
CA ARG A 134 -24.21 1.43 5.32
C ARG A 134 -23.64 1.16 6.70
N PRO A 135 -24.40 0.54 7.61
CA PRO A 135 -23.95 0.31 9.01
C PRO A 135 -22.77 -0.65 9.13
N THR A 136 -22.50 -1.43 8.09
CA THR A 136 -21.40 -2.43 8.05
C THR A 136 -20.03 -1.86 7.74
N VAL A 137 -19.94 -0.56 7.41
CA VAL A 137 -18.71 0.12 7.03
C VAL A 137 -18.56 1.48 7.69
N GLY A 138 -17.34 1.94 7.82
CA GLY A 138 -17.00 3.31 8.15
C GLY A 138 -16.24 3.98 7.02
N ILE A 139 -16.13 5.29 7.09
CA ILE A 139 -15.43 6.14 6.11
C ILE A 139 -14.19 6.69 6.76
N VAL A 140 -13.07 6.54 6.08
CA VAL A 140 -11.75 7.02 6.51
C VAL A 140 -11.22 7.97 5.45
N THR A 141 -10.69 9.12 5.89
CA THR A 141 -9.97 10.06 5.04
C THR A 141 -8.53 10.16 5.52
N VAL A 142 -7.59 10.03 4.60
CA VAL A 142 -6.15 10.11 4.86
C VAL A 142 -5.49 11.15 3.96
N ALA A 143 -4.40 11.77 4.44
CA ALA A 143 -3.41 12.43 3.59
C ALA A 143 -2.27 11.45 3.35
N THR A 144 -1.90 11.26 2.08
CA THR A 144 -0.82 10.34 1.68
C THR A 144 0.26 11.12 0.94
N GLU A 145 1.50 10.82 1.24
CA GLU A 145 2.68 11.33 0.54
C GLU A 145 3.52 10.16 0.03
N GLY A 146 3.96 10.27 -1.23
CA GLY A 146 5.02 9.45 -1.81
C GLY A 146 6.31 10.28 -1.90
N TYR A 147 7.44 9.68 -1.54
CA TYR A 147 8.75 10.33 -1.59
C TYR A 147 9.80 9.36 -2.13
N ASN A 148 10.85 9.92 -2.73
CA ASN A 148 11.94 9.10 -3.28
C ASN A 148 12.99 8.74 -2.22
N GLN A 149 14.08 8.07 -2.63
CA GLN A 149 15.18 7.64 -1.77
C GLN A 149 15.90 8.79 -1.05
N ASP A 150 15.80 10.00 -1.57
CA ASP A 150 16.42 11.22 -1.01
C ASP A 150 15.46 11.99 -0.09
N GLY A 151 14.25 11.45 0.14
CA GLY A 151 13.21 12.09 0.94
C GLY A 151 12.47 13.22 0.23
N VAL A 152 12.65 13.37 -1.08
CA VAL A 152 11.96 14.38 -1.88
C VAL A 152 10.53 13.91 -2.15
N VAL A 153 9.54 14.73 -1.75
CA VAL A 153 8.13 14.42 -1.99
C VAL A 153 7.82 14.53 -3.49
N VAL A 154 7.37 13.44 -4.07
CA VAL A 154 7.04 13.34 -5.50
C VAL A 154 5.54 13.38 -5.78
N ILE A 155 4.73 13.01 -4.79
CA ILE A 155 3.27 13.06 -4.85
C ILE A 155 2.68 13.29 -3.47
N GLY A 156 1.60 14.05 -3.41
CA GLY A 156 0.75 14.18 -2.24
C GLY A 156 -0.71 14.21 -2.65
N TYR A 157 -1.61 13.60 -1.85
CA TYR A 157 -3.05 13.60 -2.10
C TYR A 157 -3.84 13.31 -0.82
N ARG A 158 -5.14 13.65 -0.85
CA ARG A 158 -6.13 13.11 0.08
C ARG A 158 -6.85 11.94 -0.55
N ARG A 159 -7.10 10.90 0.22
CA ARG A 159 -7.89 9.75 -0.21
C ARG A 159 -9.00 9.49 0.80
N THR A 160 -10.21 9.31 0.29
CA THR A 160 -11.37 8.90 1.10
C THR A 160 -11.84 7.52 0.65
N PHE A 161 -12.03 6.62 1.60
CA PHE A 161 -12.42 5.24 1.32
C PHE A 161 -13.30 4.66 2.42
N MET A 162 -14.05 3.62 2.08
CA MET A 162 -14.88 2.86 3.02
C MET A 162 -14.16 1.59 3.45
N VAL A 163 -14.17 1.30 4.74
CA VAL A 163 -13.58 0.08 5.33
C VAL A 163 -14.65 -0.68 6.09
N TYR A 164 -14.59 -2.01 6.02
CA TYR A 164 -15.48 -2.85 6.80
C TYR A 164 -15.28 -2.64 8.30
N ARG A 165 -16.38 -2.69 9.03
CA ARG A 165 -16.39 -2.69 10.49
C ARG A 165 -16.15 -4.09 11.03
N ARG A 166 -15.69 -4.17 12.27
CA ARG A 166 -15.48 -5.42 12.99
C ARG A 166 -16.77 -6.25 13.01
N GLY A 167 -16.64 -7.53 12.68
CA GLY A 167 -17.78 -8.45 12.57
C GLY A 167 -18.55 -8.40 11.24
N HIS A 168 -18.16 -7.53 10.29
CA HIS A 168 -18.89 -7.35 9.03
C HIS A 168 -18.06 -7.71 7.78
N LEU A 169 -16.87 -8.29 7.95
CA LEU A 169 -16.10 -8.81 6.80
C LEU A 169 -16.87 -9.94 6.12
N PRO A 170 -16.85 -9.99 4.77
CA PRO A 170 -17.38 -11.14 4.04
C PRO A 170 -16.70 -12.44 4.50
N PRO A 171 -17.43 -13.57 4.58
CA PRO A 171 -16.85 -14.87 4.97
C PRO A 171 -15.67 -15.30 4.10
N ALA A 172 -15.69 -14.96 2.81
CA ALA A 172 -14.60 -15.24 1.86
C ALA A 172 -13.31 -14.42 2.12
N ALA A 173 -13.34 -13.41 2.99
CA ALA A 173 -12.15 -12.63 3.37
C ALA A 173 -11.21 -13.39 4.32
N ARG A 174 -11.51 -14.62 4.68
CA ARG A 174 -10.63 -15.46 5.49
C ARG A 174 -9.48 -15.98 4.64
N ASN A 175 -8.27 -15.94 5.18
CA ASN A 175 -7.05 -16.41 4.51
C ASN A 175 -6.96 -17.94 4.40
N ARG A 176 -7.97 -18.68 4.87
CA ARG A 176 -8.07 -20.14 4.81
C ARG A 176 -9.53 -20.58 4.63
N PRO A 177 -9.78 -21.78 4.08
CA PRO A 177 -11.12 -22.34 3.99
C PRO A 177 -11.80 -22.39 5.36
N ALA A 178 -13.11 -22.08 5.42
CA ALA A 178 -13.85 -22.02 6.68
C ALA A 178 -14.07 -23.40 7.33
N GLU A 179 -14.05 -24.47 6.55
CA GLU A 179 -14.51 -25.82 6.98
C GLU A 179 -13.51 -26.95 6.68
N THR A 180 -12.33 -26.66 6.16
CA THR A 180 -11.32 -27.68 5.85
C THR A 180 -10.22 -27.64 6.88
N SER A 181 -10.04 -28.75 7.61
CA SER A 181 -8.80 -28.98 8.33
C SER A 181 -7.70 -29.17 7.30
N LEU A 182 -6.78 -28.22 7.21
CA LEU A 182 -5.57 -28.42 6.44
C LEU A 182 -4.71 -29.47 7.15
N PRO A 183 -4.06 -30.40 6.41
CA PRO A 183 -3.11 -31.32 7.03
C PRO A 183 -1.99 -30.54 7.72
N ALA A 184 -1.39 -31.12 8.73
CA ALA A 184 -0.21 -30.56 9.37
C ALA A 184 0.87 -30.29 8.31
N VAL A 185 1.59 -29.17 8.49
CA VAL A 185 2.75 -28.89 7.65
C VAL A 185 3.85 -29.88 8.04
N GLU A 186 4.10 -30.86 7.21
CA GLU A 186 5.23 -31.81 7.37
C GLU A 186 6.41 -31.25 6.54
N LEU A 187 7.59 -31.13 7.17
CA LEU A 187 8.85 -30.71 6.55
C LEU A 187 9.71 -31.93 6.26
#